data_636e9c4168e41e75e56eb115fdc73fab
#
_entry.id   636e9c4168e41e75e56eb115fdc73fab
#
_cell.length_a   1.000
_cell.length_b   1.000
_cell.length_c   1.000
_cell.angle_alpha   90.00
_cell.angle_beta   90.00
_cell.angle_gamma   90.00
#
_symmetry.space_group_name_H-M   'P 1'
#
loop_
_entity.id
_entity.type
_entity.pdbx_description
1 polymer ?
#
loop_
_entity_poly.entity_id
_entity_poly.type
_entity_poly.pdbx_seq_one_letter_code
_entity_poly.pdbx_strand_id
1 'polypeptide(L)'
;MVMKKGIFFIFLICSNLLISEDFLIKSKGYLDIQTGDIIRADLLIRNGKIIEIGKIKTKDATVIAIPDLILIPGLMDSHVHIVGNDSKGEESIADSSHMGTVWGVVNAEKTLMAGFTTVRNVGAANYADVSVRDAIERGVISGPTMLVSGPALGITGGHCDHNLLPPEFNYSSEGVVDSPWEARKMVRKNRKYGADLIKFCATGGVMSRNTDVNAKQFTLEEMKAIVDEAHNHGMKVAAHAHGLVGIKAAIKAGVDSVEHASFIDDETIDMAIKNNTVLSMDIFVSDYILGEGAKAGIREESLNKERLVGKKQRENFMNAHKKGAIITFGTDAGIFDHGDNAKQFAYMVEWG
;
A
#
# COMPACT_ATOMS: atom_id res chain seq x y z
N MET A 1 -75.11 -10.27 -3.28
CA MET A 1 -74.22 -10.80 -2.22
C MET A 1 -72.93 -11.29 -2.91
N VAL A 2 -71.95 -10.42 -2.97
CA VAL A 2 -70.69 -10.68 -3.71
C VAL A 2 -69.60 -10.99 -2.70
N MET A 3 -69.16 -12.24 -2.68
CA MET A 3 -68.03 -12.71 -1.85
C MET A 3 -66.74 -12.19 -2.41
N LYS A 4 -66.03 -11.32 -1.67
CA LYS A 4 -64.64 -10.94 -1.92
C LYS A 4 -63.69 -12.08 -1.47
N LYS A 5 -63.06 -12.75 -2.42
CA LYS A 5 -61.93 -13.65 -2.13
C LYS A 5 -60.70 -12.82 -1.79
N GLY A 6 -60.27 -12.87 -0.51
CA GLY A 6 -58.98 -12.31 -0.09
C GLY A 6 -57.84 -13.24 -0.52
N ILE A 7 -56.93 -12.72 -1.29
CA ILE A 7 -55.65 -13.38 -1.62
C ILE A 7 -54.69 -13.06 -0.49
N PHE A 8 -54.31 -14.08 0.31
CA PHE A 8 -53.26 -14.00 1.31
C PHE A 8 -51.92 -14.21 0.58
N PHE A 9 -51.12 -13.15 0.45
CA PHE A 9 -49.71 -13.26 0.04
C PHE A 9 -48.91 -13.68 1.27
N ILE A 10 -48.46 -14.96 1.28
CA ILE A 10 -47.45 -15.42 2.23
C ILE A 10 -46.13 -14.96 1.70
N PHE A 11 -45.55 -13.91 2.33
CA PHE A 11 -44.17 -13.52 2.16
C PHE A 11 -43.30 -14.62 2.83
N LEU A 12 -42.75 -15.56 2.04
CA LEU A 12 -41.67 -16.41 2.49
C LEU A 12 -40.42 -15.53 2.62
N ILE A 13 -40.13 -15.06 3.83
CA ILE A 13 -38.83 -14.49 4.18
C ILE A 13 -37.85 -15.65 4.16
N CYS A 14 -37.23 -15.90 3.02
CA CYS A 14 -35.98 -16.66 2.98
C CYS A 14 -34.92 -15.84 3.71
N SER A 15 -34.85 -16.00 5.03
CA SER A 15 -33.64 -15.69 5.78
C SER A 15 -32.54 -16.60 5.23
N ASN A 16 -31.70 -16.09 4.35
CA ASN A 16 -30.40 -16.69 4.08
C ASN A 16 -29.64 -16.66 5.42
N LEU A 17 -29.80 -17.71 6.20
CA LEU A 17 -28.84 -18.07 7.23
C LEU A 17 -27.53 -18.26 6.46
N LEU A 18 -26.66 -17.26 6.50
CA LEU A 18 -25.24 -17.43 6.25
C LEU A 18 -24.77 -18.46 7.27
N ILE A 19 -24.86 -19.75 6.92
CA ILE A 19 -24.20 -20.80 7.67
C ILE A 19 -22.74 -20.51 7.47
N SER A 20 -22.13 -19.87 8.45
CA SER A 20 -20.67 -19.72 8.48
C SER A 20 -20.11 -21.13 8.56
N GLU A 21 -19.43 -21.54 7.51
CA GLU A 21 -18.80 -22.86 7.46
C GLU A 21 -17.62 -22.87 8.44
N ASP A 22 -17.64 -23.82 9.36
CA ASP A 22 -16.52 -24.03 10.29
C ASP A 22 -15.43 -24.83 9.59
N PHE A 23 -14.18 -24.43 9.75
CA PHE A 23 -13.03 -25.11 9.15
C PHE A 23 -12.09 -25.65 10.23
N LEU A 24 -11.66 -26.90 10.05
CA LEU A 24 -10.56 -27.48 10.79
C LEU A 24 -9.33 -27.58 9.88
N ILE A 25 -8.34 -26.75 10.12
CA ILE A 25 -7.10 -26.77 9.35
C ILE A 25 -6.10 -27.72 10.02
N LYS A 26 -5.67 -28.74 9.27
CA LYS A 26 -4.64 -29.71 9.66
C LYS A 26 -3.39 -29.48 8.82
N SER A 27 -2.39 -28.84 9.40
CA SER A 27 -1.13 -28.50 8.75
C SER A 27 0.05 -29.17 9.42
N LYS A 28 1.27 -28.97 8.89
CA LYS A 28 2.51 -29.33 9.57
C LYS A 28 2.69 -28.61 10.90
N GLY A 29 2.13 -27.40 11.00
CA GLY A 29 2.15 -26.51 12.16
C GLY A 29 1.91 -25.07 11.75
N TYR A 30 1.96 -24.16 12.70
CA TYR A 30 1.94 -22.72 12.45
C TYR A 30 3.19 -22.04 13.01
N LEU A 31 3.56 -20.93 12.41
CA LEU A 31 4.65 -20.08 12.90
C LEU A 31 4.15 -19.19 14.03
N ASP A 32 4.74 -19.34 15.21
CA ASP A 32 4.60 -18.36 16.29
C ASP A 32 5.55 -17.19 16.00
N ILE A 33 5.00 -16.03 15.69
CA ILE A 33 5.79 -14.84 15.33
C ILE A 33 6.51 -14.19 16.50
N GLN A 34 6.16 -14.52 17.74
CA GLN A 34 6.82 -13.98 18.93
C GLN A 34 8.10 -14.75 19.24
N THR A 35 8.07 -16.08 19.06
CA THR A 35 9.22 -16.94 19.35
C THR A 35 10.02 -17.33 18.11
N GLY A 36 9.41 -17.26 16.92
CA GLY A 36 9.96 -17.81 15.68
C GLY A 36 9.84 -19.32 15.55
N ASP A 37 9.18 -19.99 16.49
CA ASP A 37 9.04 -21.45 16.51
C ASP A 37 7.88 -21.93 15.63
N ILE A 38 8.02 -23.16 15.10
CA ILE A 38 6.92 -23.85 14.41
C ILE A 38 6.22 -24.77 15.41
N ILE A 39 4.99 -24.41 15.78
CA ILE A 39 4.18 -25.13 16.73
C ILE A 39 3.27 -26.10 15.98
N ARG A 40 3.36 -27.42 16.31
CA ARG A 40 2.51 -28.47 15.73
C ARG A 40 1.15 -28.48 16.40
N ALA A 41 0.16 -27.95 15.70
CA ALA A 41 -1.23 -27.91 16.18
C ALA A 41 -2.18 -27.78 14.99
N ASP A 42 -3.42 -28.26 15.17
CA ASP A 42 -4.55 -27.98 14.29
C ASP A 42 -5.18 -26.63 14.69
N LEU A 43 -5.87 -25.97 13.76
CA LEU A 43 -6.59 -24.72 14.02
C LEU A 43 -8.07 -24.91 13.68
N LEU A 44 -8.96 -24.63 14.63
CA LEU A 44 -10.40 -24.56 14.39
C LEU A 44 -10.82 -23.11 14.15
N ILE A 45 -11.41 -22.87 12.99
CA ILE A 45 -11.92 -21.56 12.58
C ILE A 45 -13.45 -21.62 12.58
N ARG A 46 -14.06 -20.68 13.29
CA ARG A 46 -15.51 -20.48 13.32
C ARG A 46 -15.83 -19.01 13.14
N ASN A 47 -16.79 -18.71 12.26
CA ASN A 47 -17.17 -17.32 11.96
C ASN A 47 -15.95 -16.44 11.59
N GLY A 48 -14.99 -16.97 10.81
CA GLY A 48 -13.78 -16.26 10.39
C GLY A 48 -12.75 -16.02 11.50
N LYS A 49 -12.91 -16.65 12.69
CA LYS A 49 -11.98 -16.48 13.82
C LYS A 49 -11.40 -17.81 14.25
N ILE A 50 -10.11 -17.81 14.60
CA ILE A 50 -9.46 -18.95 15.24
C ILE A 50 -10.01 -19.05 16.68
N ILE A 51 -10.74 -20.14 16.99
CA ILE A 51 -11.36 -20.34 18.31
C ILE A 51 -10.64 -21.38 19.16
N GLU A 52 -9.87 -22.28 18.53
CA GLU A 52 -9.12 -23.32 19.24
C GLU A 52 -7.84 -23.66 18.47
N ILE A 53 -6.76 -23.88 19.20
CA ILE A 53 -5.46 -24.32 18.68
C ILE A 53 -5.01 -25.53 19.50
N GLY A 54 -4.70 -26.65 18.84
CA GLY A 54 -4.27 -27.85 19.52
C GLY A 54 -4.56 -29.13 18.74
N LYS A 55 -4.70 -30.25 19.45
CA LYS A 55 -5.15 -31.54 18.87
C LYS A 55 -6.69 -31.59 18.90
N ILE A 56 -7.30 -31.19 17.80
CA ILE A 56 -8.75 -30.98 17.75
C ILE A 56 -9.45 -32.18 17.12
N LYS A 57 -10.54 -32.62 17.75
CA LYS A 57 -11.45 -33.63 17.22
C LYS A 57 -12.83 -33.02 17.12
N THR A 58 -13.28 -32.73 15.92
CA THR A 58 -14.65 -32.29 15.65
C THR A 58 -15.20 -33.01 14.44
N LYS A 59 -16.54 -33.14 14.39
CA LYS A 59 -17.27 -33.71 13.23
C LYS A 59 -18.04 -32.58 12.49
N ASP A 60 -18.08 -31.41 13.09
CA ASP A 60 -18.97 -30.30 12.66
C ASP A 60 -18.22 -29.23 11.88
N ALA A 61 -17.00 -29.52 11.39
CA ALA A 61 -16.20 -28.61 10.61
C ALA A 61 -15.66 -29.25 9.32
N THR A 62 -15.61 -28.50 8.25
CA THR A 62 -14.94 -28.89 7.01
C THR A 62 -13.43 -29.00 7.24
N VAL A 63 -12.85 -30.18 6.97
CA VAL A 63 -11.42 -30.42 7.17
C VAL A 63 -10.63 -29.96 5.96
N ILE A 64 -9.69 -29.02 6.18
CA ILE A 64 -8.68 -28.62 5.21
C ILE A 64 -7.35 -29.27 5.63
N ALA A 65 -6.94 -30.32 4.90
CA ALA A 65 -5.72 -31.05 5.18
C ALA A 65 -4.58 -30.58 4.28
N ILE A 66 -3.56 -29.98 4.87
CA ILE A 66 -2.34 -29.46 4.24
C ILE A 66 -1.10 -29.88 5.05
N PRO A 67 -0.85 -31.20 5.19
CA PRO A 67 0.09 -31.74 6.18
C PRO A 67 1.54 -31.37 5.96
N ASP A 68 1.90 -30.91 4.75
CA ASP A 68 3.25 -30.54 4.38
C ASP A 68 3.51 -29.02 4.48
N LEU A 69 2.46 -28.22 4.71
CA LEU A 69 2.56 -26.76 4.77
C LEU A 69 2.55 -26.27 6.21
N ILE A 70 3.27 -25.15 6.41
CA ILE A 70 3.27 -24.37 7.64
C ILE A 70 2.37 -23.17 7.45
N LEU A 71 1.46 -22.95 8.40
CA LEU A 71 0.64 -21.75 8.42
C LEU A 71 1.44 -20.57 8.94
N ILE A 72 1.30 -19.44 8.29
CA ILE A 72 1.82 -18.16 8.75
C ILE A 72 0.66 -17.16 8.86
N PRO A 73 0.76 -16.12 9.70
CA PRO A 73 -0.18 -15.01 9.65
C PRO A 73 -0.21 -14.40 8.25
N GLY A 74 -1.37 -13.87 7.86
CA GLY A 74 -1.47 -13.13 6.61
C GLY A 74 -0.44 -11.99 6.57
N LEU A 75 0.28 -11.90 5.45
CA LEU A 75 1.31 -10.89 5.27
C LEU A 75 0.69 -9.51 5.07
N MET A 76 1.46 -8.46 5.40
CA MET A 76 1.06 -7.07 5.21
C MET A 76 2.11 -6.33 4.38
N ASP A 77 1.64 -5.50 3.44
CA ASP A 77 2.50 -4.64 2.63
C ASP A 77 2.07 -3.17 2.80
N SER A 78 2.96 -2.36 3.37
CA SER A 78 2.65 -0.98 3.74
C SER A 78 2.85 0.04 2.62
N HIS A 79 3.31 -0.40 1.44
CA HIS A 79 3.52 0.47 0.29
C HIS A 79 3.26 -0.28 -1.02
N VAL A 80 2.07 -0.10 -1.56
CA VAL A 80 1.69 -0.67 -2.87
C VAL A 80 0.92 0.35 -3.71
N HIS A 81 0.85 0.08 -5.01
CA HIS A 81 0.03 0.78 -6.00
C HIS A 81 -0.88 -0.24 -6.69
N ILE A 82 -2.01 -0.58 -6.03
CA ILE A 82 -2.94 -1.64 -6.49
C ILE A 82 -3.62 -1.24 -7.80
N VAL A 83 -3.96 0.05 -7.95
CA VAL A 83 -4.68 0.55 -9.14
C VAL A 83 -3.71 1.04 -10.21
N GLY A 84 -4.03 0.80 -11.46
CA GLY A 84 -3.15 1.10 -12.57
C GLY A 84 -2.25 -0.07 -12.96
N ASN A 85 -1.41 0.17 -13.92
CA ASN A 85 -0.42 -0.78 -14.41
C ASN A 85 0.85 -0.04 -14.79
N ASP A 86 1.63 0.33 -13.78
CA ASP A 86 2.86 1.11 -13.97
C ASP A 86 3.95 0.30 -14.68
N SER A 87 3.86 -1.04 -14.62
CA SER A 87 4.75 -1.93 -15.40
C SER A 87 4.57 -1.79 -16.92
N LYS A 88 3.46 -1.16 -17.36
CA LYS A 88 3.23 -0.81 -18.79
C LYS A 88 3.86 0.51 -19.20
N GLY A 89 4.48 1.24 -18.29
CA GLY A 89 5.15 2.49 -18.57
C GLY A 89 4.25 3.51 -19.25
N GLU A 90 4.72 4.09 -20.36
CA GLU A 90 4.01 5.17 -21.07
C GLU A 90 2.72 4.70 -21.79
N GLU A 91 2.53 3.40 -22.04
CA GLU A 91 1.30 2.88 -22.61
C GLU A 91 0.09 3.14 -21.74
N SER A 92 0.28 3.21 -20.41
CA SER A 92 -0.79 3.49 -19.45
C SER A 92 -1.41 4.89 -19.61
N ILE A 93 -0.72 5.82 -20.26
CA ILE A 93 -1.23 7.18 -20.53
C ILE A 93 -2.45 7.14 -21.47
N ALA A 94 -2.51 6.14 -22.36
CA ALA A 94 -3.62 5.95 -23.28
C ALA A 94 -4.84 5.26 -22.63
N ASP A 95 -4.69 4.72 -21.43
CA ASP A 95 -5.78 4.07 -20.71
C ASP A 95 -6.80 5.08 -20.18
N SER A 96 -8.08 4.70 -20.25
CA SER A 96 -9.10 5.49 -19.57
C SER A 96 -8.95 5.39 -18.05
N SER A 97 -9.41 6.40 -17.32
CA SER A 97 -9.38 6.40 -15.84
C SER A 97 -10.08 5.17 -15.21
N HIS A 98 -11.01 4.53 -15.94
CA HIS A 98 -11.69 3.32 -15.48
C HIS A 98 -10.81 2.08 -15.53
N MET A 99 -9.83 2.04 -16.46
CA MET A 99 -8.89 0.91 -16.56
C MET A 99 -8.06 0.74 -15.28
N GLY A 100 -7.72 1.83 -14.59
CA GLY A 100 -7.05 1.77 -13.30
C GLY A 100 -7.83 0.94 -12.28
N THR A 101 -9.15 1.10 -12.21
CA THR A 101 -10.01 0.28 -11.34
C THR A 101 -10.04 -1.19 -11.77
N VAL A 102 -10.10 -1.48 -13.09
CA VAL A 102 -10.09 -2.85 -13.61
C VAL A 102 -8.78 -3.54 -13.26
N TRP A 103 -7.64 -2.87 -13.46
CA TRP A 103 -6.34 -3.37 -13.01
C TRP A 103 -6.31 -3.59 -11.49
N GLY A 104 -6.92 -2.68 -10.73
CA GLY A 104 -7.03 -2.80 -9.27
C GLY A 104 -7.70 -4.10 -8.83
N VAL A 105 -8.75 -4.55 -9.52
CA VAL A 105 -9.40 -5.84 -9.24
C VAL A 105 -8.43 -7.01 -9.46
N VAL A 106 -7.73 -7.03 -10.60
CA VAL A 106 -6.76 -8.08 -10.94
C VAL A 106 -5.59 -8.10 -9.96
N ASN A 107 -5.05 -6.94 -9.64
CA ASN A 107 -3.89 -6.80 -8.76
C ASN A 107 -4.24 -7.13 -7.29
N ALA A 108 -5.44 -6.77 -6.83
CA ALA A 108 -5.91 -7.14 -5.49
C ALA A 108 -6.00 -8.67 -5.32
N GLU A 109 -6.54 -9.38 -6.31
CA GLU A 109 -6.59 -10.84 -6.27
C GLU A 109 -5.18 -11.45 -6.28
N LYS A 110 -4.28 -11.00 -7.18
CA LYS A 110 -2.88 -11.46 -7.23
C LYS A 110 -2.16 -11.26 -5.88
N THR A 111 -2.34 -10.09 -5.28
CA THR A 111 -1.72 -9.74 -3.99
C THR A 111 -2.25 -10.63 -2.87
N LEU A 112 -3.57 -10.85 -2.80
CA LEU A 112 -4.17 -11.77 -1.83
C LEU A 112 -3.67 -13.21 -2.01
N MET A 113 -3.64 -13.70 -3.25
CA MET A 113 -3.17 -15.06 -3.57
C MET A 113 -1.68 -15.26 -3.30
N ALA A 114 -0.88 -14.20 -3.26
CA ALA A 114 0.50 -14.21 -2.80
C ALA A 114 0.65 -14.22 -1.27
N GLY A 115 -0.47 -14.23 -0.52
CA GLY A 115 -0.48 -14.31 0.94
C GLY A 115 -0.55 -12.95 1.66
N PHE A 116 -0.66 -11.84 0.94
CA PHE A 116 -0.82 -10.50 1.53
C PHE A 116 -2.29 -10.22 1.79
N THR A 117 -2.67 -10.27 3.06
CA THR A 117 -4.07 -10.10 3.50
C THR A 117 -4.41 -8.67 3.88
N THR A 118 -3.40 -7.80 3.99
CA THR A 118 -3.58 -6.37 4.26
C THR A 118 -2.55 -5.57 3.49
N VAL A 119 -2.99 -4.49 2.84
CA VAL A 119 -2.11 -3.58 2.11
C VAL A 119 -2.44 -2.12 2.38
N ARG A 120 -1.44 -1.25 2.25
CA ARG A 120 -1.59 0.20 2.25
C ARG A 120 -1.29 0.72 0.85
N ASN A 121 -2.34 1.16 0.13
CA ASN A 121 -2.22 1.78 -1.19
C ASN A 121 -1.91 3.27 -1.04
N VAL A 122 -0.78 3.71 -1.58
CA VAL A 122 -0.25 5.06 -1.33
C VAL A 122 -0.23 5.94 -2.58
N GLY A 123 -1.31 5.92 -3.31
CA GLY A 123 -1.54 6.79 -4.47
C GLY A 123 -2.48 6.15 -5.48
N ALA A 124 -3.49 6.90 -5.91
CA ALA A 124 -4.42 6.48 -6.96
C ALA A 124 -5.11 7.68 -7.59
N ALA A 125 -5.18 7.73 -8.91
CA ALA A 125 -6.00 8.73 -9.59
C ALA A 125 -7.50 8.42 -9.41
N ASN A 126 -8.33 9.46 -9.43
CA ASN A 126 -9.80 9.35 -9.47
C ASN A 126 -10.41 8.48 -8.34
N TYR A 127 -9.72 8.34 -7.20
CA TYR A 127 -10.16 7.49 -6.07
C TYR A 127 -10.48 6.04 -6.48
N ALA A 128 -9.76 5.52 -7.47
CA ALA A 128 -9.97 4.16 -7.95
C ALA A 128 -9.65 3.12 -6.85
N ASP A 129 -8.68 3.40 -5.99
CA ASP A 129 -8.33 2.59 -4.83
C ASP A 129 -9.45 2.51 -3.79
N VAL A 130 -10.15 3.61 -3.54
CA VAL A 130 -11.36 3.64 -2.69
C VAL A 130 -12.43 2.72 -3.26
N SER A 131 -12.64 2.77 -4.59
CA SER A 131 -13.63 1.92 -5.25
C SER A 131 -13.29 0.43 -5.15
N VAL A 132 -12.01 0.07 -5.29
CA VAL A 132 -11.54 -1.32 -5.14
C VAL A 132 -11.70 -1.80 -3.69
N ARG A 133 -11.25 -0.99 -2.70
CA ARG A 133 -11.44 -1.29 -1.27
C ARG A 133 -12.92 -1.53 -0.95
N ASP A 134 -13.78 -0.62 -1.33
CA ASP A 134 -15.22 -0.71 -1.04
C ASP A 134 -15.87 -1.94 -1.69
N ALA A 135 -15.41 -2.33 -2.88
CA ALA A 135 -15.88 -3.55 -3.54
C ALA A 135 -15.43 -4.82 -2.80
N ILE A 136 -14.20 -4.83 -2.26
CA ILE A 136 -13.70 -5.93 -1.41
C ILE A 136 -14.50 -6.00 -0.10
N GLU A 137 -14.68 -4.88 0.59
CA GLU A 137 -15.43 -4.81 1.87
C GLU A 137 -16.88 -5.27 1.73
N ARG A 138 -17.50 -5.01 0.57
CA ARG A 138 -18.86 -5.46 0.24
C ARG A 138 -18.92 -6.90 -0.27
N GLY A 139 -17.79 -7.58 -0.41
CA GLY A 139 -17.71 -8.95 -0.93
C GLY A 139 -18.05 -9.07 -2.41
N VAL A 140 -17.96 -7.98 -3.19
CA VAL A 140 -18.19 -7.99 -4.65
C VAL A 140 -17.02 -8.61 -5.39
N ILE A 141 -15.81 -8.39 -4.89
CA ILE A 141 -14.56 -8.95 -5.41
C ILE A 141 -13.70 -9.49 -4.26
N SER A 142 -12.79 -10.40 -4.58
CA SER A 142 -11.77 -10.88 -3.64
C SER A 142 -10.56 -9.95 -3.63
N GLY A 143 -9.97 -9.75 -2.44
CA GLY A 143 -8.76 -8.94 -2.28
C GLY A 143 -8.36 -8.82 -0.82
N PRO A 144 -7.19 -8.21 -0.54
CA PRO A 144 -6.74 -7.92 0.83
C PRO A 144 -7.56 -6.80 1.47
N THR A 145 -7.52 -6.70 2.79
CA THR A 145 -7.93 -5.46 3.48
C THR A 145 -7.06 -4.31 2.98
N MET A 146 -7.66 -3.21 2.53
CA MET A 146 -6.93 -2.08 1.97
C MET A 146 -7.09 -0.84 2.84
N LEU A 147 -5.97 -0.16 3.13
CA LEU A 147 -5.94 1.25 3.55
C LEU A 147 -5.55 2.08 2.33
N VAL A 148 -6.33 3.09 1.98
CA VAL A 148 -6.22 3.81 0.70
C VAL A 148 -6.04 5.32 0.89
N SER A 149 -5.21 5.93 0.04
CA SER A 149 -4.89 7.36 0.13
C SER A 149 -5.65 8.25 -0.86
N GLY A 150 -6.23 7.66 -1.92
CA GLY A 150 -6.70 8.46 -3.06
C GLY A 150 -5.53 9.18 -3.75
N PRO A 151 -5.76 10.32 -4.41
CA PRO A 151 -4.73 11.09 -5.08
C PRO A 151 -3.65 11.58 -4.14
N ALA A 152 -2.38 11.25 -4.44
CA ALA A 152 -1.24 11.74 -3.69
C ALA A 152 -1.04 13.24 -3.93
N LEU A 153 -0.69 14.00 -2.86
CA LEU A 153 -0.44 15.43 -2.99
C LEU A 153 0.97 15.67 -3.54
N GLY A 154 1.08 16.58 -4.52
CA GLY A 154 2.32 17.02 -5.13
C GLY A 154 2.29 18.50 -5.46
N ILE A 155 3.45 19.06 -5.78
CA ILE A 155 3.54 20.42 -6.35
C ILE A 155 3.42 20.35 -7.88
N THR A 156 3.08 21.46 -8.52
CA THR A 156 3.16 21.60 -9.99
C THR A 156 4.52 21.17 -10.51
N GLY A 157 4.55 20.22 -11.46
CA GLY A 157 5.78 19.65 -12.02
C GLY A 157 6.56 18.75 -11.09
N GLY A 158 6.01 18.40 -9.92
CA GLY A 158 6.62 17.51 -8.94
C GLY A 158 6.47 16.02 -9.30
N HIS A 159 6.93 15.16 -8.38
CA HIS A 159 6.88 13.70 -8.56
C HIS A 159 5.44 13.17 -8.62
N CYS A 160 4.54 13.74 -7.84
CA CYS A 160 3.13 13.36 -7.83
C CYS A 160 2.27 14.13 -8.87
N ASP A 161 2.91 14.89 -9.78
CA ASP A 161 2.25 15.47 -10.94
C ASP A 161 2.54 14.66 -12.21
N HIS A 162 1.76 14.87 -13.24
CA HIS A 162 1.87 14.14 -14.49
C HIS A 162 2.74 14.91 -15.49
N ASN A 163 4.05 14.62 -15.56
CA ASN A 163 5.07 15.39 -16.30
C ASN A 163 5.34 14.87 -17.73
N LEU A 164 4.49 13.97 -18.27
CA LEU A 164 4.73 13.34 -19.58
C LEU A 164 4.05 14.05 -20.74
N LEU A 165 2.95 14.74 -20.47
CA LEU A 165 2.19 15.43 -21.52
C LEU A 165 2.79 16.82 -21.81
N PRO A 166 2.81 17.23 -23.10
CA PRO A 166 3.25 18.56 -23.45
C PRO A 166 2.28 19.66 -22.99
N PRO A 167 2.76 20.93 -22.86
CA PRO A 167 1.99 22.02 -22.27
C PRO A 167 0.63 22.28 -22.92
N GLU A 168 0.47 21.95 -24.19
CA GLU A 168 -0.76 22.17 -24.96
C GLU A 168 -1.98 21.41 -24.38
N PHE A 169 -1.73 20.32 -23.64
CA PHE A 169 -2.79 19.56 -22.99
C PHE A 169 -3.26 20.20 -21.66
N ASN A 170 -2.47 21.13 -21.11
CA ASN A 170 -2.79 21.81 -19.84
C ASN A 170 -3.26 20.82 -18.74
N TYR A 171 -2.60 19.66 -18.63
CA TYR A 171 -2.96 18.60 -17.71
C TYR A 171 -2.14 18.69 -16.42
N SER A 172 -2.81 18.51 -15.29
CA SER A 172 -2.20 18.41 -13.99
C SER A 172 -2.89 17.28 -13.19
N SER A 173 -2.15 16.58 -12.34
CA SER A 173 -2.71 15.54 -11.48
C SER A 173 -3.66 16.15 -10.44
N GLU A 174 -4.68 15.38 -10.05
CA GLU A 174 -5.73 15.84 -9.13
C GLU A 174 -5.22 16.29 -7.76
N GLY A 175 -4.07 15.75 -7.32
CA GLY A 175 -3.42 16.02 -6.04
C GLY A 175 -2.50 17.23 -6.03
N VAL A 176 -2.35 17.97 -7.16
CA VAL A 176 -1.44 19.11 -7.23
C VAL A 176 -1.94 20.26 -6.40
N VAL A 177 -1.05 20.79 -5.55
CA VAL A 177 -1.29 21.89 -4.62
C VAL A 177 -0.01 22.70 -4.44
N ASP A 178 -0.09 24.02 -4.54
CA ASP A 178 1.06 24.92 -4.52
C ASP A 178 0.97 25.96 -3.37
N SER A 179 0.17 25.67 -2.35
CA SER A 179 0.08 26.50 -1.15
C SER A 179 -0.43 25.71 0.05
N PRO A 180 -0.16 26.16 1.29
CA PRO A 180 -0.68 25.53 2.50
C PRO A 180 -2.22 25.42 2.51
N TRP A 181 -2.91 26.38 1.92
CA TRP A 181 -4.38 26.43 1.87
C TRP A 181 -4.96 25.42 0.88
N GLU A 182 -4.35 25.29 -0.29
CA GLU A 182 -4.71 24.25 -1.26
C GLU A 182 -4.44 22.85 -0.70
N ALA A 183 -3.29 22.69 -0.02
CA ALA A 183 -2.94 21.43 0.65
C ALA A 183 -4.02 21.03 1.67
N ARG A 184 -4.45 21.91 2.57
CA ARG A 184 -5.55 21.65 3.52
C ARG A 184 -6.85 21.30 2.80
N LYS A 185 -7.19 22.03 1.73
CA LYS A 185 -8.38 21.76 0.92
C LYS A 185 -8.31 20.36 0.31
N MET A 186 -7.15 19.95 -0.21
CA MET A 186 -6.97 18.64 -0.83
C MET A 186 -7.06 17.50 0.20
N VAL A 187 -6.48 17.65 1.39
CA VAL A 187 -6.66 16.69 2.50
C VAL A 187 -8.15 16.49 2.81
N ARG A 188 -8.93 17.57 2.93
CA ARG A 188 -10.37 17.50 3.15
C ARG A 188 -11.10 16.82 1.98
N LYS A 189 -10.65 17.07 0.74
CA LYS A 189 -11.21 16.41 -0.46
C LYS A 189 -10.95 14.90 -0.43
N ASN A 190 -9.72 14.46 -0.13
CA ASN A 190 -9.39 13.05 -0.02
C ASN A 190 -10.23 12.36 1.07
N ARG A 191 -10.32 12.97 2.26
CA ARG A 191 -11.20 12.47 3.32
C ARG A 191 -12.67 12.39 2.90
N LYS A 192 -13.18 13.42 2.23
CA LYS A 192 -14.56 13.43 1.73
C LYS A 192 -14.87 12.24 0.82
N TYR A 193 -13.90 11.85 -0.01
CA TYR A 193 -14.07 10.76 -0.96
C TYR A 193 -13.58 9.40 -0.44
N GLY A 194 -13.31 9.29 0.87
CA GLY A 194 -13.15 8.01 1.53
C GLY A 194 -11.69 7.55 1.68
N ALA A 195 -10.71 8.42 1.51
CA ALA A 195 -9.33 8.07 1.84
C ALA A 195 -9.14 7.82 3.34
N ASP A 196 -8.36 6.79 3.69
CA ASP A 196 -8.03 6.40 5.07
C ASP A 196 -6.78 7.12 5.59
N LEU A 197 -5.90 7.52 4.68
CA LEU A 197 -4.65 8.21 4.97
C LEU A 197 -4.37 9.27 3.90
N ILE A 198 -3.35 10.09 4.15
CA ILE A 198 -2.84 11.05 3.17
C ILE A 198 -1.45 10.61 2.72
N LYS A 199 -1.20 10.69 1.41
CA LYS A 199 0.12 10.55 0.80
C LYS A 199 0.51 11.87 0.15
N PHE A 200 1.78 12.27 0.31
CA PHE A 200 2.36 13.38 -0.47
C PHE A 200 3.79 13.08 -0.91
N CYS A 201 4.28 13.82 -1.91
CA CYS A 201 5.61 13.69 -2.46
C CYS A 201 6.52 14.81 -1.95
N ALA A 202 7.37 14.52 -0.94
CA ALA A 202 8.28 15.48 -0.34
C ALA A 202 9.52 15.78 -1.19
N THR A 203 9.90 14.87 -2.09
CA THR A 203 11.03 15.03 -3.04
C THR A 203 10.63 14.60 -4.44
N GLY A 204 11.48 14.87 -5.42
CA GLY A 204 11.44 14.18 -6.70
C GLY A 204 11.59 12.69 -6.53
N GLY A 205 11.17 11.92 -7.53
CA GLY A 205 11.18 10.46 -7.52
C GLY A 205 11.89 9.86 -8.73
N VAL A 206 12.15 8.56 -8.65
CA VAL A 206 12.82 7.80 -9.70
C VAL A 206 11.99 7.78 -10.99
N MET A 207 10.70 7.48 -10.88
CA MET A 207 9.83 7.24 -12.03
C MET A 207 9.31 8.51 -12.72
N SER A 208 9.35 9.67 -12.06
CA SER A 208 8.87 10.94 -12.64
C SER A 208 9.89 11.61 -13.56
N ARG A 209 9.40 12.17 -14.67
CA ARG A 209 10.23 12.94 -15.61
C ARG A 209 10.56 14.32 -15.03
N ASN A 210 11.76 14.83 -15.35
CA ASN A 210 12.20 16.20 -15.01
C ASN A 210 12.20 16.50 -13.51
N THR A 211 12.35 15.51 -12.65
CA THR A 211 12.48 15.71 -11.20
C THR A 211 13.84 15.22 -10.70
N ASP A 212 14.37 15.87 -9.66
CA ASP A 212 15.59 15.44 -8.97
C ASP A 212 15.20 14.74 -7.64
N VAL A 213 15.67 13.50 -7.46
CA VAL A 213 15.42 12.71 -6.25
C VAL A 213 15.94 13.39 -4.98
N ASN A 214 16.92 14.30 -5.08
CA ASN A 214 17.45 15.06 -3.95
C ASN A 214 16.68 16.34 -3.66
N ALA A 215 15.93 16.85 -4.65
CA ALA A 215 15.23 18.13 -4.52
C ALA A 215 13.96 18.00 -3.66
N LYS A 216 13.92 18.78 -2.59
CA LYS A 216 12.72 18.96 -1.78
C LYS A 216 11.65 19.71 -2.60
N GLN A 217 10.42 19.20 -2.65
CA GLN A 217 9.34 19.76 -3.48
C GLN A 217 8.40 20.67 -2.71
N PHE A 218 8.02 20.35 -1.50
CA PHE A 218 7.20 21.20 -0.65
C PHE A 218 8.06 22.03 0.30
N THR A 219 7.59 23.21 0.66
CA THR A 219 8.12 23.97 1.81
C THR A 219 7.76 23.22 3.11
N LEU A 220 8.47 23.55 4.20
CA LEU A 220 8.11 22.98 5.51
C LEU A 220 6.71 23.43 5.96
N GLU A 221 6.30 24.64 5.59
CA GLU A 221 4.99 25.18 5.92
C GLU A 221 3.86 24.40 5.25
N GLU A 222 4.01 24.07 3.97
CA GLU A 222 3.06 23.25 3.22
C GLU A 222 2.98 21.84 3.77
N MET A 223 4.12 21.18 4.06
CA MET A 223 4.14 19.86 4.69
C MET A 223 3.43 19.85 6.04
N LYS A 224 3.67 20.90 6.88
CA LYS A 224 2.97 21.05 8.15
C LYS A 224 1.47 21.26 7.96
N ALA A 225 1.06 22.00 6.95
CA ALA A 225 -0.36 22.21 6.66
C ALA A 225 -1.05 20.88 6.26
N ILE A 226 -0.36 20.01 5.48
CA ILE A 226 -0.85 18.67 5.13
C ILE A 226 -1.03 17.83 6.40
N VAL A 227 0.05 17.73 7.21
CA VAL A 227 0.08 16.87 8.40
C VAL A 227 -0.94 17.32 9.45
N ASP A 228 -0.96 18.61 9.76
CA ASP A 228 -1.88 19.18 10.75
C ASP A 228 -3.35 18.95 10.36
N GLU A 229 -3.70 19.21 9.10
CA GLU A 229 -5.05 18.98 8.61
C GLU A 229 -5.43 17.49 8.64
N ALA A 230 -4.52 16.60 8.23
CA ALA A 230 -4.75 15.17 8.26
C ALA A 230 -4.95 14.64 9.69
N HIS A 231 -4.06 15.03 10.61
CA HIS A 231 -4.14 14.63 12.02
C HIS A 231 -5.40 15.17 12.71
N ASN A 232 -5.84 16.40 12.39
CA ASN A 232 -7.12 16.95 12.89
C ASN A 232 -8.32 16.08 12.49
N HIS A 233 -8.19 15.29 11.42
CA HIS A 233 -9.19 14.34 10.96
C HIS A 233 -8.91 12.89 11.36
N GLY A 234 -7.90 12.65 12.20
CA GLY A 234 -7.49 11.31 12.64
C GLY A 234 -6.84 10.46 11.56
N MET A 235 -6.39 11.08 10.44
CA MET A 235 -5.75 10.39 9.31
C MET A 235 -4.24 10.40 9.49
N LYS A 236 -3.59 9.28 9.14
CA LYS A 236 -2.13 9.16 9.08
C LYS A 236 -1.57 9.77 7.80
N VAL A 237 -0.30 10.17 7.83
CA VAL A 237 0.38 10.82 6.69
C VAL A 237 1.63 10.05 6.32
N ALA A 238 1.72 9.67 5.04
CA ALA A 238 2.87 9.02 4.41
C ALA A 238 3.56 10.01 3.45
N ALA A 239 4.88 10.13 3.55
CA ALA A 239 5.67 11.02 2.70
C ALA A 239 6.67 10.26 1.84
N HIS A 240 6.51 10.30 0.50
CA HIS A 240 7.57 9.88 -0.41
C HIS A 240 8.77 10.80 -0.27
N ALA A 241 9.95 10.27 0.01
CA ALA A 241 11.18 11.06 0.06
C ALA A 241 12.43 10.21 -0.15
N HIS A 242 13.22 10.54 -1.18
CA HIS A 242 14.56 9.99 -1.38
C HIS A 242 15.63 10.90 -0.77
N GLY A 243 15.62 12.18 -1.11
CA GLY A 243 16.63 13.15 -0.72
C GLY A 243 16.59 13.53 0.75
N LEU A 244 17.77 13.62 1.37
CA LEU A 244 17.94 13.89 2.81
C LEU A 244 17.18 15.14 3.29
N VAL A 245 17.22 16.21 2.49
CA VAL A 245 16.56 17.49 2.87
C VAL A 245 15.05 17.32 2.96
N GLY A 246 14.46 16.55 2.03
CA GLY A 246 13.02 16.23 2.03
C GLY A 246 12.65 15.31 3.18
N ILE A 247 13.45 14.25 3.44
CA ILE A 247 13.24 13.34 4.57
C ILE A 247 13.23 14.11 5.90
N LYS A 248 14.26 14.95 6.14
CA LYS A 248 14.33 15.79 7.35
C LYS A 248 13.13 16.75 7.47
N ALA A 249 12.69 17.34 6.37
CA ALA A 249 11.56 18.26 6.37
C ALA A 249 10.24 17.50 6.66
N ALA A 250 10.03 16.33 6.06
CA ALA A 250 8.84 15.51 6.30
C ALA A 250 8.75 15.06 7.78
N ILE A 251 9.85 14.57 8.37
CA ILE A 251 9.88 14.19 9.78
C ILE A 251 9.62 15.41 10.69
N LYS A 252 10.22 16.58 10.38
CA LYS A 252 9.97 17.84 11.11
C LYS A 252 8.54 18.35 10.96
N ALA A 253 7.87 18.02 9.87
CA ALA A 253 6.46 18.32 9.69
C ALA A 253 5.54 17.42 10.51
N GLY A 254 6.03 16.27 10.97
CA GLY A 254 5.31 15.33 11.82
C GLY A 254 4.63 14.18 11.07
N VAL A 255 5.17 13.76 9.92
CA VAL A 255 4.63 12.61 9.18
C VAL A 255 4.70 11.32 10.00
N ASP A 256 3.75 10.42 9.78
CA ASP A 256 3.71 9.12 10.45
C ASP A 256 4.66 8.11 9.78
N SER A 257 4.86 8.22 8.47
CA SER A 257 5.85 7.40 7.75
C SER A 257 6.58 8.16 6.67
N VAL A 258 7.83 7.74 6.42
CA VAL A 258 8.63 8.14 5.26
C VAL A 258 8.81 6.92 4.39
N GLU A 259 8.40 7.04 3.14
CA GLU A 259 8.51 6.01 2.12
C GLU A 259 9.87 6.16 1.40
N HIS A 260 10.51 5.05 1.06
CA HIS A 260 11.83 4.94 0.46
C HIS A 260 12.99 5.34 1.36
N ALA A 261 13.02 6.55 1.90
CA ALA A 261 14.05 7.09 2.80
C ALA A 261 15.50 6.89 2.33
N SER A 262 15.77 6.91 1.01
CA SER A 262 16.98 6.37 0.37
C SER A 262 18.26 7.02 0.84
N PHE A 263 18.31 8.36 0.99
CA PHE A 263 19.50 9.10 1.41
C PHE A 263 19.45 9.55 2.87
N ILE A 264 18.75 8.80 3.73
CA ILE A 264 18.67 9.09 5.16
C ILE A 264 20.06 8.98 5.81
N ASP A 265 20.44 9.94 6.65
CA ASP A 265 21.68 9.94 7.44
C ASP A 265 21.43 9.56 8.92
N ASP A 266 22.49 9.33 9.66
CA ASP A 266 22.44 8.90 11.07
C ASP A 266 21.63 9.85 11.95
N GLU A 267 21.81 11.17 11.77
CA GLU A 267 21.05 12.20 12.51
C GLU A 267 19.57 12.12 12.21
N THR A 268 19.23 11.84 10.96
CA THR A 268 17.83 11.77 10.52
C THR A 268 17.17 10.45 10.94
N ILE A 269 17.92 9.35 11.01
CA ILE A 269 17.47 8.09 11.62
C ILE A 269 17.13 8.33 13.10
N ASP A 270 18.02 8.99 13.86
CA ASP A 270 17.78 9.31 15.27
C ASP A 270 16.57 10.24 15.43
N MET A 271 16.37 11.17 14.48
CA MET A 271 15.17 12.01 14.45
C MET A 271 13.90 11.18 14.18
N ALA A 272 13.93 10.22 13.26
CA ALA A 272 12.79 9.32 12.98
C ALA A 272 12.43 8.50 14.22
N ILE A 273 13.43 7.91 14.89
CA ILE A 273 13.23 7.15 16.14
C ILE A 273 12.58 8.04 17.22
N LYS A 274 13.13 9.24 17.44
CA LYS A 274 12.62 10.18 18.44
C LYS A 274 11.16 10.60 18.20
N ASN A 275 10.77 10.72 16.94
CA ASN A 275 9.41 11.15 16.55
C ASN A 275 8.46 9.97 16.31
N ASN A 276 8.90 8.72 16.50
CA ASN A 276 8.15 7.50 16.14
C ASN A 276 7.72 7.49 14.68
N THR A 277 8.50 8.11 13.78
CA THR A 277 8.26 8.07 12.34
C THR A 277 8.73 6.73 11.80
N VAL A 278 7.84 6.02 11.13
CA VAL A 278 8.10 4.71 10.53
C VAL A 278 8.83 4.88 9.21
N LEU A 279 9.77 4.00 8.89
CA LEU A 279 10.42 3.94 7.58
C LEU A 279 9.85 2.76 6.78
N SER A 280 9.35 3.03 5.58
CA SER A 280 8.89 2.02 4.63
C SER A 280 9.87 1.99 3.46
N MET A 281 10.81 1.04 3.49
CA MET A 281 11.96 1.01 2.57
C MET A 281 11.86 -0.20 1.63
N ASP A 282 11.60 0.08 0.37
CA ASP A 282 11.33 -0.87 -0.72
C ASP A 282 12.61 -1.36 -1.41
N ILE A 283 13.44 -2.07 -0.68
CA ILE A 283 14.82 -2.42 -1.10
C ILE A 283 14.92 -3.51 -2.19
N PHE A 284 13.81 -4.16 -2.55
CA PHE A 284 13.74 -5.11 -3.67
C PHE A 284 13.55 -4.40 -5.03
N VAL A 285 12.76 -3.32 -5.09
CA VAL A 285 12.29 -2.72 -6.35
C VAL A 285 13.45 -2.30 -7.28
N SER A 286 14.61 -1.94 -6.71
CA SER A 286 15.82 -1.59 -7.47
C SER A 286 16.28 -2.68 -8.42
N ASP A 287 16.20 -3.95 -8.02
CA ASP A 287 16.65 -5.06 -8.89
C ASP A 287 15.70 -5.27 -10.05
N TYR A 288 14.38 -5.05 -9.83
CA TYR A 288 13.42 -5.05 -10.94
C TYR A 288 13.69 -3.89 -11.91
N ILE A 289 13.79 -2.66 -11.39
CA ILE A 289 14.00 -1.46 -12.23
C ILE A 289 15.28 -1.60 -13.06
N LEU A 290 16.41 -1.99 -12.45
CA LEU A 290 17.70 -2.11 -13.14
C LEU A 290 17.85 -3.39 -13.95
N GLY A 291 17.16 -4.48 -13.60
CA GLY A 291 17.21 -5.76 -14.31
C GLY A 291 16.23 -5.85 -15.47
N GLU A 292 14.96 -5.77 -15.18
CA GLU A 292 13.86 -5.97 -16.15
C GLU A 292 13.29 -4.65 -16.67
N GLY A 293 13.47 -3.54 -15.92
CA GLY A 293 12.80 -2.27 -16.19
C GLY A 293 13.08 -1.70 -17.59
N ALA A 294 14.32 -1.83 -18.09
CA ALA A 294 14.67 -1.39 -19.45
C ALA A 294 13.86 -2.16 -20.51
N LYS A 295 13.65 -3.47 -20.31
CA LYS A 295 12.83 -4.30 -21.20
C LYS A 295 11.36 -4.00 -21.07
N ALA A 296 10.91 -3.59 -19.87
CA ALA A 296 9.55 -3.17 -19.56
C ALA A 296 9.23 -1.73 -20.02
N GLY A 297 10.18 -1.02 -20.64
CA GLY A 297 9.97 0.33 -21.16
C GLY A 297 10.24 1.45 -20.16
N ILE A 298 10.89 1.17 -19.01
CA ILE A 298 11.33 2.22 -18.08
C ILE A 298 12.40 3.08 -18.77
N ARG A 299 12.20 4.41 -18.72
CA ARG A 299 13.07 5.39 -19.38
C ARG A 299 14.47 5.40 -18.78
N GLU A 300 15.48 5.71 -19.61
CA GLU A 300 16.88 5.80 -19.18
C GLU A 300 17.09 6.88 -18.10
N GLU A 301 16.29 7.96 -18.09
CA GLU A 301 16.29 8.94 -17.00
C GLU A 301 15.99 8.29 -15.65
N SER A 302 14.97 7.43 -15.59
CA SER A 302 14.60 6.70 -14.37
C SER A 302 15.63 5.66 -13.98
N LEU A 303 16.18 4.92 -14.96
CA LEU A 303 17.26 3.97 -14.71
C LEU A 303 18.51 4.66 -14.12
N ASN A 304 18.85 5.86 -14.61
CA ASN A 304 19.98 6.63 -14.08
C ASN A 304 19.73 7.10 -12.64
N LYS A 305 18.50 7.54 -12.32
CA LYS A 305 18.13 7.88 -10.94
C LYS A 305 18.19 6.67 -10.02
N GLU A 306 17.72 5.50 -10.49
CA GLU A 306 17.76 4.27 -9.71
C GLU A 306 19.17 3.79 -9.40
N ARG A 307 20.12 3.92 -10.34
CA ARG A 307 21.54 3.63 -10.11
C ARG A 307 22.15 4.46 -8.96
N LEU A 308 21.61 5.68 -8.73
CA LEU A 308 22.03 6.52 -7.61
C LEU A 308 21.37 6.10 -6.30
N VAL A 309 20.11 5.68 -6.37
CA VAL A 309 19.23 5.43 -5.22
C VAL A 309 19.43 4.03 -4.64
N GLY A 310 19.35 2.98 -5.46
CA GLY A 310 19.12 1.62 -5.00
C GLY A 310 20.16 1.08 -4.02
N LYS A 311 21.44 1.15 -4.36
CA LYS A 311 22.51 0.68 -3.45
C LYS A 311 22.52 1.48 -2.14
N LYS A 312 22.34 2.80 -2.25
CA LYS A 312 22.37 3.69 -1.08
C LYS A 312 21.18 3.46 -0.14
N GLN A 313 20.02 3.18 -0.69
CA GLN A 313 18.84 2.82 0.08
C GLN A 313 19.06 1.54 0.90
N ARG A 314 19.67 0.49 0.31
CA ARG A 314 20.01 -0.76 1.01
C ARG A 314 21.02 -0.56 2.13
N GLU A 315 22.07 0.21 1.89
CA GLU A 315 23.06 0.58 2.93
C GLU A 315 22.38 1.30 4.10
N ASN A 316 21.48 2.24 3.80
CA ASN A 316 20.77 3.01 4.81
C ASN A 316 19.64 2.21 5.50
N PHE A 317 19.03 1.23 4.82
CA PHE A 317 18.14 0.26 5.43
C PHE A 317 18.87 -0.51 6.55
N MET A 318 20.03 -1.09 6.24
CA MET A 318 20.85 -1.80 7.22
C MET A 318 21.23 -0.90 8.40
N ASN A 319 21.59 0.36 8.12
CA ASN A 319 21.97 1.31 9.17
C ASN A 319 20.76 1.68 10.05
N ALA A 320 19.60 1.97 9.45
CA ALA A 320 18.37 2.26 10.17
C ALA A 320 17.94 1.08 11.06
N HIS A 321 18.02 -0.15 10.54
CA HIS A 321 17.75 -1.36 11.31
C HIS A 321 18.68 -1.49 12.51
N LYS A 322 19.99 -1.38 12.32
CA LYS A 322 21.00 -1.44 13.41
C LYS A 322 20.77 -0.39 14.49
N LYS A 323 20.30 0.79 14.13
CA LYS A 323 19.99 1.87 15.08
C LYS A 323 18.65 1.69 15.79
N GLY A 324 17.84 0.69 15.40
CA GLY A 324 16.53 0.39 16.00
C GLY A 324 15.39 1.28 15.52
N ALA A 325 15.50 1.83 14.30
CA ALA A 325 14.37 2.51 13.67
C ALA A 325 13.20 1.53 13.44
N ILE A 326 11.98 2.02 13.50
CA ILE A 326 10.80 1.22 13.14
C ILE A 326 10.75 1.14 11.61
N ILE A 327 10.95 -0.05 11.09
CA ILE A 327 10.87 -0.32 9.65
C ILE A 327 9.69 -1.23 9.38
N THR A 328 8.89 -0.90 8.37
CA THR A 328 7.79 -1.74 7.89
C THR A 328 8.17 -2.45 6.60
N PHE A 329 7.50 -3.57 6.35
CA PHE A 329 7.52 -4.20 5.05
C PHE A 329 6.69 -3.37 4.07
N GLY A 330 7.33 -2.80 3.05
CA GLY A 330 6.72 -2.03 1.97
C GLY A 330 7.51 -2.28 0.69
N THR A 331 6.86 -2.53 -0.43
CA THR A 331 7.52 -3.07 -1.62
C THR A 331 7.52 -2.17 -2.84
N ASP A 332 6.62 -1.19 -2.88
CA ASP A 332 6.32 -0.40 -4.06
C ASP A 332 5.80 -1.26 -5.26
N ALA A 333 5.07 -2.36 -4.92
CA ALA A 333 4.43 -3.19 -5.94
C ALA A 333 3.41 -2.36 -6.74
N GLY A 334 3.45 -2.48 -8.04
CA GLY A 334 2.89 -1.62 -9.07
C GLY A 334 3.99 -1.22 -10.03
N ILE A 335 5.18 -0.86 -9.51
CA ILE A 335 6.40 -0.72 -10.33
C ILE A 335 6.79 -2.08 -10.92
N PHE A 336 6.61 -3.16 -10.17
CA PHE A 336 6.72 -4.54 -10.62
C PHE A 336 5.39 -5.26 -10.40
N ASP A 337 5.23 -6.43 -11.00
CA ASP A 337 3.97 -7.19 -10.98
C ASP A 337 3.55 -7.58 -9.55
N HIS A 338 2.29 -7.31 -9.20
CA HIS A 338 1.68 -7.81 -7.98
C HIS A 338 1.73 -9.34 -7.91
N GLY A 339 2.00 -9.87 -6.72
CA GLY A 339 2.27 -11.29 -6.48
C GLY A 339 3.75 -11.58 -6.18
N ASP A 340 4.65 -10.71 -6.59
CA ASP A 340 6.09 -10.80 -6.32
C ASP A 340 6.53 -10.10 -5.03
N ASN A 341 5.62 -9.48 -4.29
CA ASN A 341 5.87 -8.71 -3.07
C ASN A 341 6.77 -9.45 -2.07
N ALA A 342 6.56 -10.76 -1.88
CA ALA A 342 7.33 -11.57 -0.91
C ALA A 342 8.84 -11.65 -1.22
N LYS A 343 9.28 -11.32 -2.44
CA LYS A 343 10.70 -11.29 -2.80
C LYS A 343 11.49 -10.32 -1.91
N GLN A 344 10.87 -9.25 -1.42
CA GLN A 344 11.51 -8.30 -0.53
C GLN A 344 12.01 -8.92 0.78
N PHE A 345 11.38 -9.97 1.32
CA PHE A 345 11.87 -10.62 2.54
C PHE A 345 13.32 -11.09 2.43
N ALA A 346 13.71 -11.64 1.28
CA ALA A 346 15.09 -12.09 1.07
C ALA A 346 16.08 -10.93 1.19
N TYR A 347 15.74 -9.79 0.62
CA TYR A 347 16.56 -8.57 0.70
C TYR A 347 16.61 -7.99 2.11
N MET A 348 15.50 -7.99 2.84
CA MET A 348 15.50 -7.55 4.24
C MET A 348 16.38 -8.42 5.12
N VAL A 349 16.42 -9.74 4.88
CA VAL A 349 17.32 -10.65 5.60
C VAL A 349 18.77 -10.45 5.18
N GLU A 350 19.05 -10.23 3.90
CA GLU A 350 20.41 -10.02 3.40
C GLU A 350 21.03 -8.71 3.93
N TRP A 351 20.22 -7.66 4.03
CA TRP A 351 20.66 -6.30 4.39
C TRP A 351 20.39 -5.91 5.85
N GLY A 352 19.87 -6.78 6.70
CA GLY A 352 19.64 -6.48 8.12
C GLY A 352 18.99 -7.55 8.92
#